data_8c6a17b1288cd5989dab6a6459e79b18
#
_entry.id   8c6a17b1288cd5989dab6a6459e79b18
#
_cell.length_a   1.000
_cell.length_b   1.000
_cell.length_c   1.000
_cell.angle_alpha   90.00
_cell.angle_beta   90.00
_cell.angle_gamma   90.00
#
_symmetry.space_group_name_H-M   'P 1'
#
loop_
_entity.id
_entity.type
_entity.pdbx_description
1 polymer ?
#
loop_
_entity_poly.entity_id
_entity_poly.type
_entity_poly.pdbx_seq_one_letter_code
_entity_poly.pdbx_strand_id
1 'polypeptide(L)'
;MPDDDLAAQATAPAPRLVRLGGHRTQPQPPQPPVRGRLAAALTAAAPALGAYAAVRLIGLVVLAAAASNADKSAFHLLGERWDSVWYQRIAENGYGFTATLPDGGIHSDLAFFPLLPALERGLTELTPLSLAGAGLLVAWAAALLAAWGIFAVGAHLYGRRTGVVLAALWGVYPTAFVQSMAYTETLFTAFAAWALYAVLTRRWIVAGALCVLAGLTRPSAAALIAALAITAAVTLVREYRAGRSDGIVRRNARMLTGTALAPLGWLAYVVFVAVREGSPFAYFDVQAQWGNSIDGGVALASFILGLPLPGALGLGAALAGLGWVVSLCVRQRQPLPVLAYCIAVVVIALIGSGYFGSRPRLMMPAFPLLLPAAVALLRLRATARTVTVVAVLAVASAAYGAWTLLGSGPP
;
A
#
# COMPACT_ATOMS: atom_id res chain seq x y z
N MET A 1 -33.11 -29.80 -79.07
CA MET A 1 -33.80 -28.55 -79.44
C MET A 1 -33.87 -27.72 -78.20
N PRO A 2 -33.69 -26.50 -78.35
CA PRO A 2 -32.45 -25.72 -78.40
C PRO A 2 -32.31 -24.82 -77.16
N ASP A 3 -31.16 -24.40 -76.85
CA ASP A 3 -30.59 -23.07 -77.15
C ASP A 3 -31.03 -21.98 -76.22
N ASP A 4 -30.02 -21.20 -75.91
CA ASP A 4 -30.01 -19.83 -75.38
C ASP A 4 -29.98 -19.70 -73.85
N ASP A 5 -28.75 -19.51 -73.31
CA ASP A 5 -28.43 -18.23 -72.66
C ASP A 5 -26.95 -18.08 -72.43
N LEU A 6 -26.27 -17.56 -73.43
CA LEU A 6 -25.00 -16.86 -73.30
C LEU A 6 -25.29 -15.39 -73.03
N ALA A 7 -24.66 -14.81 -72.09
CA ALA A 7 -24.46 -13.38 -71.94
C ALA A 7 -25.04 -12.77 -70.62
N ALA A 8 -24.25 -12.85 -69.54
CA ALA A 8 -24.19 -11.74 -68.62
C ALA A 8 -22.79 -11.72 -67.96
N GLN A 9 -21.79 -11.24 -68.69
CA GLN A 9 -20.55 -10.79 -68.11
C GLN A 9 -20.84 -9.47 -67.35
N ALA A 10 -21.04 -9.59 -66.03
CA ALA A 10 -21.10 -8.45 -65.15
C ALA A 10 -19.67 -7.90 -64.92
N THR A 11 -19.43 -6.74 -65.47
CA THR A 11 -18.25 -5.88 -65.32
C THR A 11 -18.05 -5.59 -63.83
N ALA A 12 -16.93 -6.02 -63.26
CA ALA A 12 -16.49 -5.63 -61.92
C ALA A 12 -16.26 -4.10 -61.87
N PRO A 13 -16.74 -3.39 -60.83
CA PRO A 13 -16.45 -1.98 -60.67
C PRO A 13 -14.99 -1.77 -60.25
N ALA A 14 -14.34 -0.81 -60.89
CA ALA A 14 -12.97 -0.38 -60.62
C ALA A 14 -12.75 0.00 -59.14
N PRO A 15 -11.55 -0.26 -58.57
CA PRO A 15 -11.27 0.07 -57.17
C PRO A 15 -11.33 1.60 -56.98
N ARG A 16 -12.21 2.05 -56.09
CA ARG A 16 -12.24 3.44 -55.63
C ARG A 16 -10.95 3.74 -54.90
N LEU A 17 -10.12 4.63 -55.47
CA LEU A 17 -9.01 5.26 -54.80
C LEU A 17 -9.55 6.01 -53.57
N VAL A 18 -9.31 5.40 -52.38
CA VAL A 18 -9.53 6.08 -51.10
C VAL A 18 -8.50 7.21 -51.02
N ARG A 19 -8.99 8.46 -51.24
CA ARG A 19 -8.19 9.65 -50.95
C ARG A 19 -7.81 9.56 -49.45
N LEU A 20 -6.53 9.40 -49.17
CA LEU A 20 -5.94 9.60 -47.83
C LEU A 20 -6.19 11.08 -47.46
N GLY A 21 -7.35 11.34 -46.85
CA GLY A 21 -7.64 12.63 -46.24
C GLY A 21 -6.59 12.89 -45.18
N GLY A 22 -5.80 13.94 -45.39
CA GLY A 22 -4.83 14.40 -44.39
C GLY A 22 -5.56 14.59 -43.05
N HIS A 23 -5.18 13.81 -42.05
CA HIS A 23 -5.58 14.05 -40.69
C HIS A 23 -5.07 15.44 -40.27
N ARG A 24 -5.93 16.46 -40.42
CA ARG A 24 -5.74 17.71 -39.69
C ARG A 24 -5.75 17.33 -38.23
N THR A 25 -4.59 17.33 -37.60
CA THR A 25 -4.45 17.31 -36.14
C THR A 25 -5.25 18.50 -35.63
N GLN A 26 -6.44 18.22 -35.09
CA GLN A 26 -7.17 19.25 -34.35
C GLN A 26 -6.25 19.72 -33.20
N PRO A 27 -6.07 21.05 -33.03
CA PRO A 27 -5.32 21.59 -31.92
C PRO A 27 -5.89 20.99 -30.63
N GLN A 28 -5.07 20.30 -29.84
CA GLN A 28 -5.50 19.84 -28.52
C GLN A 28 -5.94 21.09 -27.74
N PRO A 29 -7.12 21.06 -27.10
CA PRO A 29 -7.56 22.17 -26.27
C PRO A 29 -6.49 22.49 -25.23
N PRO A 30 -6.23 23.76 -24.93
CA PRO A 30 -5.21 24.16 -23.99
C PRO A 30 -5.41 23.42 -22.67
N GLN A 31 -4.36 22.75 -22.20
CA GLN A 31 -4.44 21.99 -20.96
C GLN A 31 -4.67 22.97 -19.79
N PRO A 32 -5.63 22.72 -18.90
CA PRO A 32 -5.90 23.63 -17.80
C PRO A 32 -4.64 23.82 -16.93
N PRO A 33 -4.47 24.99 -16.30
CA PRO A 33 -3.33 25.29 -15.45
C PRO A 33 -3.20 24.26 -14.31
N VAL A 34 -2.00 24.06 -13.79
CA VAL A 34 -1.71 23.01 -12.76
C VAL A 34 -2.68 23.09 -11.58
N ARG A 35 -3.02 24.30 -11.11
CA ARG A 35 -4.01 24.52 -10.03
C ARG A 35 -5.40 23.97 -10.41
N GLY A 36 -5.86 24.13 -11.62
CA GLY A 36 -7.13 23.59 -12.10
C GLY A 36 -7.13 22.05 -12.16
N ARG A 37 -6.00 21.44 -12.52
CA ARG A 37 -5.85 19.97 -12.53
C ARG A 37 -5.89 19.38 -11.12
N LEU A 38 -5.21 20.02 -10.16
CA LEU A 38 -5.22 19.58 -8.76
C LEU A 38 -6.62 19.69 -8.16
N ALA A 39 -7.30 20.82 -8.36
CA ALA A 39 -8.69 21.02 -7.91
C ALA A 39 -9.63 19.96 -8.49
N ALA A 40 -9.55 19.69 -9.81
CA ALA A 40 -10.34 18.64 -10.44
C ALA A 40 -10.03 17.24 -9.88
N ALA A 41 -8.76 16.93 -9.61
CA ALA A 41 -8.36 15.66 -9.02
C ALA A 41 -8.89 15.50 -7.58
N LEU A 42 -8.83 16.55 -6.76
CA LEU A 42 -9.39 16.57 -5.41
C LEU A 42 -10.92 16.43 -5.44
N THR A 43 -11.62 17.16 -6.29
CA THR A 43 -13.07 17.02 -6.47
C THR A 43 -13.45 15.61 -6.91
N ALA A 44 -12.62 14.98 -7.78
CA ALA A 44 -12.82 13.60 -8.17
C ALA A 44 -12.63 12.62 -7.02
N ALA A 45 -11.71 12.88 -6.11
CA ALA A 45 -11.39 12.03 -4.95
C ALA A 45 -12.28 12.31 -3.73
N ALA A 46 -12.97 13.46 -3.67
CA ALA A 46 -13.75 13.89 -2.52
C ALA A 46 -14.72 12.82 -1.97
N PRO A 47 -15.46 12.04 -2.79
CA PRO A 47 -16.32 10.97 -2.28
C PRO A 47 -15.53 9.85 -1.60
N ALA A 48 -14.31 9.53 -2.08
CA ALA A 48 -13.46 8.50 -1.48
C ALA A 48 -12.87 8.99 -0.16
N LEU A 49 -12.37 10.22 -0.13
CA LEU A 49 -11.85 10.85 1.07
C LEU A 49 -12.94 11.00 2.14
N GLY A 50 -14.15 11.41 1.75
CA GLY A 50 -15.30 11.51 2.65
C GLY A 50 -15.71 10.16 3.22
N ALA A 51 -15.81 9.11 2.38
CA ALA A 51 -16.12 7.76 2.83
C ALA A 51 -15.04 7.21 3.78
N TYR A 52 -13.76 7.39 3.45
CA TYR A 52 -12.65 6.99 4.31
C TYR A 52 -12.69 7.74 5.65
N ALA A 53 -12.82 9.07 5.62
CA ALA A 53 -12.86 9.89 6.84
C ALA A 53 -14.05 9.51 7.73
N ALA A 54 -15.22 9.26 7.14
CA ALA A 54 -16.42 8.86 7.90
C ALA A 54 -16.21 7.53 8.66
N VAL A 55 -15.65 6.50 8.00
CA VAL A 55 -15.42 5.20 8.66
C VAL A 55 -14.31 5.29 9.71
N ARG A 56 -13.28 6.14 9.50
CA ARG A 56 -12.24 6.38 10.53
C ARG A 56 -12.78 7.17 11.71
N LEU A 57 -13.66 8.15 11.47
CA LEU A 57 -14.31 8.91 12.52
C LEU A 57 -15.17 8.00 13.42
N ILE A 58 -15.91 7.04 12.84
CA ILE A 58 -16.64 6.02 13.63
C ILE A 58 -15.65 5.28 14.55
N GLY A 59 -14.49 4.84 14.03
CA GLY A 59 -13.46 4.19 14.84
C GLY A 59 -12.94 5.05 15.99
N LEU A 60 -12.68 6.32 15.74
CA LEU A 60 -12.22 7.28 16.76
C LEU A 60 -13.29 7.55 17.82
N VAL A 61 -14.55 7.71 17.43
CA VAL A 61 -15.67 7.92 18.37
C VAL A 61 -15.88 6.71 19.26
N VAL A 62 -15.88 5.50 18.68
CA VAL A 62 -15.99 4.24 19.45
C VAL A 62 -14.83 4.09 20.42
N LEU A 63 -13.59 4.37 19.97
CA LEU A 63 -12.43 4.32 20.85
C LEU A 63 -12.52 5.36 21.97
N ALA A 64 -12.90 6.61 21.66
CA ALA A 64 -13.00 7.66 22.66
C ALA A 64 -14.04 7.31 23.74
N ALA A 65 -15.21 6.80 23.34
CA ALA A 65 -16.23 6.34 24.28
C ALA A 65 -15.75 5.15 25.13
N ALA A 66 -15.11 4.16 24.50
CA ALA A 66 -14.60 2.98 25.21
C ALA A 66 -13.45 3.34 26.16
N ALA A 67 -12.56 4.25 25.76
CA ALA A 67 -11.44 4.73 26.59
C ALA A 67 -11.96 5.53 27.80
N SER A 68 -12.94 6.42 27.61
CA SER A 68 -13.58 7.17 28.69
C SER A 68 -14.24 6.23 29.71
N ASN A 69 -14.94 5.19 29.24
CA ASN A 69 -15.55 4.21 30.15
C ASN A 69 -14.53 3.33 30.91
N ALA A 70 -13.28 3.31 30.46
CA ALA A 70 -12.17 2.57 31.08
C ALA A 70 -11.17 3.49 31.80
N ASP A 71 -11.53 4.78 32.02
CA ASP A 71 -10.68 5.80 32.63
C ASP A 71 -9.30 5.94 31.94
N LYS A 72 -9.27 5.79 30.60
CA LYS A 72 -8.08 5.91 29.76
C LYS A 72 -8.18 7.07 28.79
N SER A 73 -7.04 7.65 28.43
CA SER A 73 -6.94 8.68 27.38
C SER A 73 -6.86 8.03 26.00
N ALA A 74 -7.80 8.36 25.11
CA ALA A 74 -7.73 7.93 23.72
C ALA A 74 -6.48 8.49 22.99
N PHE A 75 -6.04 9.70 23.35
CA PHE A 75 -4.82 10.30 22.83
C PHE A 75 -3.59 9.47 23.20
N HIS A 76 -3.45 9.10 24.48
CA HIS A 76 -2.38 8.22 24.95
C HIS A 76 -2.40 6.86 24.24
N LEU A 77 -3.59 6.25 24.09
CA LEU A 77 -3.74 4.96 23.41
C LEU A 77 -3.30 5.00 21.93
N LEU A 78 -3.47 6.13 21.26
CA LEU A 78 -3.14 6.28 19.84
C LEU A 78 -1.71 6.80 19.61
N GLY A 79 -1.21 7.66 20.48
CA GLY A 79 0.02 8.40 20.27
C GLY A 79 1.21 7.98 21.13
N GLU A 80 1.00 7.30 22.26
CA GLU A 80 2.04 7.12 23.27
C GLU A 80 2.19 5.65 23.73
N ARG A 81 1.95 4.69 22.82
CA ARG A 81 2.08 3.26 23.11
C ARG A 81 2.85 2.53 22.02
N TRP A 82 3.56 1.47 22.42
CA TRP A 82 4.26 0.52 21.55
C TRP A 82 5.25 1.21 20.59
N ASP A 83 5.09 1.04 19.27
CA ASP A 83 6.01 1.57 18.26
C ASP A 83 6.12 3.09 18.30
N SER A 84 5.03 3.82 18.65
CA SER A 84 5.04 5.29 18.71
C SER A 84 6.01 5.84 19.75
N VAL A 85 6.23 5.13 20.86
CA VAL A 85 7.21 5.54 21.90
C VAL A 85 8.64 5.53 21.33
N TRP A 86 8.95 4.57 20.48
CA TRP A 86 10.27 4.47 19.85
C TRP A 86 10.50 5.59 18.84
N TYR A 87 9.49 5.90 18.01
CA TYR A 87 9.59 7.02 17.06
C TYR A 87 9.80 8.34 17.78
N GLN A 88 9.02 8.63 18.83
CA GLN A 88 9.17 9.84 19.63
C GLN A 88 10.55 9.94 20.29
N ARG A 89 11.04 8.85 20.84
CA ARG A 89 12.37 8.81 21.45
C ARG A 89 13.48 9.12 20.44
N ILE A 90 13.38 8.54 19.24
CA ILE A 90 14.33 8.85 18.15
C ILE A 90 14.19 10.30 17.71
N ALA A 91 12.97 10.83 17.64
CA ALA A 91 12.73 12.23 17.28
C ALA A 91 13.34 13.20 18.30
N GLU A 92 13.26 12.87 19.58
CA GLU A 92 13.78 13.71 20.68
C GLU A 92 15.31 13.62 20.82
N ASN A 93 15.83 12.39 20.88
CA ASN A 93 17.21 12.14 21.30
C ASN A 93 18.13 11.60 20.19
N GLY A 94 17.60 11.31 19.02
CA GLY A 94 18.30 10.57 17.95
C GLY A 94 18.43 9.09 18.30
N TYR A 95 19.17 8.36 17.46
CA TYR A 95 19.42 6.93 17.63
C TYR A 95 20.49 6.64 18.71
N GLY A 96 20.39 5.49 19.35
CA GLY A 96 21.36 4.94 20.32
C GLY A 96 20.75 4.40 21.58
N PHE A 97 19.40 4.35 21.66
CA PHE A 97 18.73 3.77 22.80
C PHE A 97 18.52 2.26 22.61
N THR A 98 18.83 1.52 23.68
CA THR A 98 18.52 0.09 23.79
C THR A 98 17.71 -0.16 25.05
N ALA A 99 16.67 -0.97 24.94
CA ALA A 99 15.91 -1.48 26.08
C ALA A 99 16.34 -2.91 26.37
N THR A 100 16.65 -3.21 27.65
CA THR A 100 16.87 -4.58 28.09
C THR A 100 15.57 -5.16 28.60
N LEU A 101 15.17 -6.30 28.04
CA LEU A 101 13.98 -7.03 28.45
C LEU A 101 14.22 -7.85 29.71
N PRO A 102 13.18 -8.26 30.46
CA PRO A 102 13.30 -9.08 31.65
C PRO A 102 13.99 -10.43 31.41
N ASP A 103 13.93 -10.97 30.19
CA ASP A 103 14.59 -12.20 29.75
C ASP A 103 16.05 -12.00 29.32
N GLY A 104 16.59 -10.77 29.46
CA GLY A 104 17.93 -10.39 29.00
C GLY A 104 18.04 -10.04 27.52
N GLY A 105 16.95 -10.12 26.75
CA GLY A 105 16.91 -9.68 25.35
C GLY A 105 17.16 -8.17 25.22
N ILE A 106 17.78 -7.76 24.12
CA ILE A 106 18.07 -6.35 23.84
C ILE A 106 17.22 -5.90 22.66
N HIS A 107 16.48 -4.81 22.82
CA HIS A 107 15.76 -4.13 21.76
C HIS A 107 16.43 -2.78 21.44
N SER A 108 16.97 -2.64 20.23
CA SER A 108 17.57 -1.40 19.76
C SER A 108 16.56 -0.55 18.98
N ASP A 109 16.64 0.78 19.15
CA ASP A 109 15.88 1.75 18.36
C ASP A 109 16.26 1.77 16.86
N LEU A 110 17.41 1.19 16.50
CA LEU A 110 17.85 0.99 15.11
C LEU A 110 16.94 0.05 14.30
N ALA A 111 15.95 -0.60 14.92
CA ALA A 111 14.91 -1.33 14.19
C ALA A 111 13.91 -0.40 13.47
N PHE A 112 13.83 0.87 13.88
CA PHE A 112 12.85 1.86 13.42
C PHE A 112 13.45 2.81 12.39
N PHE A 113 12.74 3.02 11.28
CA PHE A 113 13.20 3.83 10.15
C PHE A 113 13.03 5.35 10.41
N PRO A 114 13.86 6.20 9.77
CA PRO A 114 14.06 7.58 10.20
C PRO A 114 12.98 8.58 9.77
N LEU A 115 12.12 8.29 8.78
CA LEU A 115 11.29 9.34 8.17
C LEU A 115 10.20 9.85 9.12
N LEU A 116 9.52 8.97 9.88
CA LEU A 116 8.50 9.42 10.84
C LEU A 116 9.13 10.22 11.98
N PRO A 117 10.18 9.75 12.67
CA PRO A 117 10.88 10.56 13.69
C PRO A 117 11.34 11.92 13.19
N ALA A 118 11.88 11.99 11.97
CA ALA A 118 12.31 13.25 11.37
C ALA A 118 11.13 14.21 11.13
N LEU A 119 9.97 13.70 10.71
CA LEU A 119 8.76 14.52 10.54
C LEU A 119 8.17 14.96 11.88
N GLU A 120 8.17 14.09 12.90
CA GLU A 120 7.75 14.43 14.27
C GLU A 120 8.60 15.57 14.82
N ARG A 121 9.93 15.43 14.77
CA ARG A 121 10.87 16.46 15.20
C ARG A 121 10.65 17.78 14.44
N GLY A 122 10.62 17.73 13.12
CA GLY A 122 10.43 18.94 12.31
C GLY A 122 9.12 19.67 12.60
N LEU A 123 8.04 18.94 12.90
CA LEU A 123 6.76 19.54 13.27
C LEU A 123 6.80 20.17 14.68
N THR A 124 7.45 19.55 15.65
CA THR A 124 7.57 20.13 17.01
C THR A 124 8.48 21.34 17.04
N GLU A 125 9.45 21.46 16.13
CA GLU A 125 10.28 22.67 15.98
C GLU A 125 9.48 23.84 15.35
N LEU A 126 8.44 23.56 14.57
CA LEU A 126 7.64 24.55 13.83
C LEU A 126 6.30 24.87 14.48
N THR A 127 5.84 24.05 15.42
CA THR A 127 4.50 24.13 16.02
C THR A 127 4.54 23.81 17.53
N PRO A 128 3.55 24.20 18.32
CA PRO A 128 3.47 23.87 19.74
C PRO A 128 2.97 22.44 20.01
N LEU A 129 3.02 21.55 19.03
CA LEU A 129 2.58 20.16 19.20
C LEU A 129 3.59 19.37 20.03
N SER A 130 3.07 18.42 20.85
CA SER A 130 3.92 17.35 21.41
C SER A 130 4.37 16.39 20.30
N LEU A 131 5.43 15.58 20.55
CA LEU A 131 5.88 14.55 19.61
C LEU A 131 4.74 13.58 19.27
N ALA A 132 3.95 13.15 20.26
CA ALA A 132 2.77 12.32 20.04
C ALA A 132 1.74 13.01 19.13
N GLY A 133 1.47 14.28 19.37
CA GLY A 133 0.56 15.09 18.54
C GLY A 133 1.07 15.26 17.11
N ALA A 134 2.37 15.49 16.94
CA ALA A 134 3.04 15.56 15.64
C ALA A 134 2.96 14.22 14.89
N GLY A 135 3.24 13.12 15.56
CA GLY A 135 3.13 11.76 14.99
C GLY A 135 1.70 11.43 14.54
N LEU A 136 0.69 11.77 15.36
CA LEU A 136 -0.72 11.59 14.99
C LEU A 136 -1.10 12.47 13.78
N LEU A 137 -0.66 13.72 13.74
CA LEU A 137 -0.93 14.62 12.60
C LEU A 137 -0.32 14.08 11.31
N VAL A 138 0.94 13.60 11.35
CA VAL A 138 1.61 12.97 10.19
C VAL A 138 0.83 11.73 9.76
N ALA A 139 0.48 10.85 10.69
CA ALA A 139 -0.24 9.62 10.40
C ALA A 139 -1.61 9.88 9.76
N TRP A 140 -2.38 10.86 10.26
CA TRP A 140 -3.72 11.18 9.73
C TRP A 140 -3.65 11.89 8.38
N ALA A 141 -2.70 12.81 8.19
CA ALA A 141 -2.46 13.42 6.88
C ALA A 141 -2.03 12.37 5.84
N ALA A 142 -1.12 11.49 6.22
CA ALA A 142 -0.68 10.38 5.39
C ALA A 142 -1.81 9.39 5.09
N ALA A 143 -2.73 9.15 6.03
CA ALA A 143 -3.90 8.31 5.84
C ALA A 143 -4.85 8.86 4.76
N LEU A 144 -5.09 10.16 4.76
CA LEU A 144 -5.88 10.82 3.70
C LEU A 144 -5.14 10.78 2.34
N LEU A 145 -3.83 11.00 2.32
CA LEU A 145 -3.02 10.85 1.11
C LEU A 145 -3.00 9.41 0.59
N ALA A 146 -2.95 8.42 1.49
CA ALA A 146 -3.07 7.00 1.14
C ALA A 146 -4.45 6.70 0.54
N ALA A 147 -5.54 7.14 1.18
CA ALA A 147 -6.90 6.95 0.68
C ALA A 147 -7.09 7.59 -0.71
N TRP A 148 -6.49 8.75 -0.95
CA TRP A 148 -6.48 9.38 -2.27
C TRP A 148 -5.70 8.55 -3.29
N GLY A 149 -4.49 8.07 -2.96
CA GLY A 149 -3.70 7.21 -3.84
C GLY A 149 -4.41 5.88 -4.14
N ILE A 150 -5.02 5.25 -3.13
CA ILE A 150 -5.83 4.04 -3.25
C ILE A 150 -7.02 4.27 -4.19
N PHE A 151 -7.74 5.39 -4.00
CA PHE A 151 -8.78 5.81 -4.93
C PHE A 151 -8.25 5.96 -6.36
N ALA A 152 -7.09 6.63 -6.53
CA ALA A 152 -6.51 6.86 -7.86
C ALA A 152 -6.15 5.55 -8.55
N VAL A 153 -5.55 4.58 -7.85
CA VAL A 153 -5.27 3.24 -8.37
C VAL A 153 -6.57 2.51 -8.73
N GLY A 154 -7.54 2.46 -7.82
CA GLY A 154 -8.82 1.79 -8.06
C GLY A 154 -9.61 2.41 -9.21
N ALA A 155 -9.62 3.75 -9.28
CA ALA A 155 -10.29 4.49 -10.35
C ALA A 155 -9.63 4.29 -11.70
N HIS A 156 -8.30 4.23 -11.75
CA HIS A 156 -7.54 3.96 -12.97
C HIS A 156 -7.80 2.57 -13.53
N LEU A 157 -7.92 1.55 -12.64
CA LEU A 157 -8.07 0.15 -13.05
C LEU A 157 -9.52 -0.25 -13.34
N TYR A 158 -10.48 0.20 -12.52
CA TYR A 158 -11.86 -0.30 -12.54
C TYR A 158 -12.91 0.81 -12.44
N GLY A 159 -12.52 2.08 -12.60
CA GLY A 159 -13.43 3.22 -12.57
C GLY A 159 -13.66 3.82 -11.18
N ARG A 160 -14.18 5.07 -11.17
CA ARG A 160 -14.29 5.92 -9.98
C ARG A 160 -15.06 5.28 -8.81
N ARG A 161 -16.16 4.59 -9.10
CA ARG A 161 -16.97 3.92 -8.05
C ARG A 161 -16.16 2.85 -7.33
N THR A 162 -15.37 2.07 -8.07
CA THR A 162 -14.48 1.06 -7.47
C THR A 162 -13.41 1.71 -6.61
N GLY A 163 -12.82 2.82 -7.05
CA GLY A 163 -11.86 3.57 -6.25
C GLY A 163 -12.44 4.07 -4.92
N VAL A 164 -13.69 4.57 -4.92
CA VAL A 164 -14.37 5.00 -3.68
C VAL A 164 -14.57 3.83 -2.71
N VAL A 165 -15.11 2.71 -3.21
CA VAL A 165 -15.35 1.53 -2.37
C VAL A 165 -14.03 0.94 -1.87
N LEU A 166 -12.98 0.93 -2.69
CA LEU A 166 -11.65 0.45 -2.30
C LEU A 166 -11.06 1.26 -1.15
N ALA A 167 -11.14 2.59 -1.21
CA ALA A 167 -10.68 3.46 -0.12
C ALA A 167 -11.49 3.25 1.17
N ALA A 168 -12.80 3.09 1.06
CA ALA A 168 -13.67 2.78 2.20
C ALA A 168 -13.33 1.41 2.82
N LEU A 169 -13.14 0.36 2.00
CA LEU A 169 -12.74 -0.97 2.47
C LEU A 169 -11.37 -0.96 3.16
N TRP A 170 -10.42 -0.18 2.66
CA TRP A 170 -9.15 0.01 3.35
C TRP A 170 -9.34 0.69 4.71
N GLY A 171 -10.24 1.66 4.81
CA GLY A 171 -10.58 2.34 6.08
C GLY A 171 -11.25 1.45 7.12
N VAL A 172 -11.89 0.34 6.71
CA VAL A 172 -12.52 -0.67 7.59
C VAL A 172 -11.74 -1.97 7.67
N TYR A 173 -10.50 -1.99 7.21
CA TYR A 173 -9.61 -3.15 7.35
C TYR A 173 -9.57 -3.64 8.81
N PRO A 174 -9.45 -4.93 9.11
CA PRO A 174 -9.54 -5.44 10.49
C PRO A 174 -8.62 -4.69 11.47
N THR A 175 -7.39 -4.41 11.10
CA THR A 175 -6.44 -3.64 11.91
C THR A 175 -6.41 -2.15 11.55
N ALA A 176 -7.50 -1.59 11.01
CA ALA A 176 -7.54 -0.19 10.58
C ALA A 176 -7.37 0.83 11.73
N PHE A 177 -7.55 0.43 12.98
CA PHE A 177 -7.25 1.31 14.12
C PHE A 177 -5.79 1.80 14.11
N VAL A 178 -4.84 0.99 13.59
CA VAL A 178 -3.43 1.38 13.40
C VAL A 178 -3.30 2.59 12.46
N GLN A 179 -4.24 2.78 11.52
CA GLN A 179 -4.25 3.97 10.65
C GLN A 179 -4.49 5.27 11.42
N SER A 180 -4.98 5.19 12.67
CA SER A 180 -5.21 6.34 13.54
C SER A 180 -4.11 6.52 14.59
N MET A 181 -3.15 5.61 14.69
CA MET A 181 -2.01 5.67 15.61
C MET A 181 -0.86 6.48 15.03
N ALA A 182 0.03 6.98 15.89
CA ALA A 182 1.28 7.64 15.49
C ALA A 182 2.30 6.60 14.98
N TYR A 183 1.96 5.96 13.86
CA TYR A 183 2.66 4.83 13.28
C TYR A 183 3.00 5.09 11.80
N THR A 184 3.87 4.28 11.22
CA THR A 184 4.38 4.46 9.83
C THR A 184 3.50 3.80 8.76
N GLU A 185 2.49 3.01 9.11
CA GLU A 185 1.68 2.23 8.16
C GLU A 185 0.97 3.11 7.12
N THR A 186 0.38 4.20 7.57
CA THR A 186 -0.33 5.14 6.68
C THR A 186 0.63 5.90 5.79
N LEU A 187 1.76 6.33 6.35
CA LEU A 187 2.82 7.04 5.63
C LEU A 187 3.42 6.15 4.51
N PHE A 188 3.76 4.91 4.86
CA PHE A 188 4.22 3.92 3.89
C PHE A 188 3.15 3.63 2.82
N THR A 189 1.88 3.41 3.23
CA THR A 189 0.79 3.12 2.28
C THR A 189 0.55 4.28 1.33
N ALA A 190 0.68 5.53 1.79
CA ALA A 190 0.59 6.70 0.93
C ALA A 190 1.64 6.65 -0.18
N PHE A 191 2.91 6.45 0.18
CA PHE A 191 3.98 6.34 -0.81
C PHE A 191 3.79 5.15 -1.74
N ALA A 192 3.40 3.99 -1.22
CA ALA A 192 3.16 2.79 -2.02
C ALA A 192 2.01 2.98 -3.02
N ALA A 193 0.88 3.55 -2.59
CA ALA A 193 -0.27 3.78 -3.46
C ALA A 193 0.07 4.77 -4.60
N TRP A 194 0.75 5.86 -4.28
CA TRP A 194 1.14 6.84 -5.29
C TRP A 194 2.28 6.33 -6.19
N ALA A 195 3.22 5.52 -5.68
CA ALA A 195 4.24 4.86 -6.50
C ALA A 195 3.61 3.88 -7.49
N LEU A 196 2.67 3.04 -7.05
CA LEU A 196 1.93 2.14 -7.94
C LEU A 196 1.14 2.92 -8.99
N TYR A 197 0.45 3.99 -8.61
CA TYR A 197 -0.24 4.86 -9.56
C TYR A 197 0.73 5.51 -10.56
N ALA A 198 1.91 5.93 -10.11
CA ALA A 198 2.95 6.49 -10.98
C ALA A 198 3.48 5.45 -11.98
N VAL A 199 3.69 4.19 -11.57
CA VAL A 199 4.06 3.09 -12.49
C VAL A 199 2.94 2.83 -13.50
N LEU A 200 1.68 2.74 -13.05
CA LEU A 200 0.52 2.52 -13.92
C LEU A 200 0.36 3.64 -14.96
N THR A 201 0.74 4.86 -14.62
CA THR A 201 0.72 6.04 -15.50
C THR A 201 2.08 6.32 -16.17
N ARG A 202 3.03 5.37 -16.12
CA ARG A 202 4.38 5.44 -16.72
C ARG A 202 5.27 6.57 -16.21
N ARG A 203 5.03 7.08 -15.01
CA ARG A 203 5.83 8.13 -14.34
C ARG A 203 6.91 7.49 -13.47
N TRP A 204 7.82 6.73 -14.09
CA TRP A 204 8.77 5.89 -13.40
C TRP A 204 9.72 6.61 -12.44
N ILE A 205 10.19 7.82 -12.79
CA ILE A 205 11.08 8.60 -11.91
C ILE A 205 10.32 9.00 -10.63
N VAL A 206 9.05 9.43 -10.77
CA VAL A 206 8.20 9.75 -9.61
C VAL A 206 7.97 8.49 -8.75
N ALA A 207 7.74 7.34 -9.39
CA ALA A 207 7.60 6.06 -8.68
C ALA A 207 8.88 5.73 -7.89
N GLY A 208 10.05 5.86 -8.50
CA GLY A 208 11.34 5.65 -7.83
C GLY A 208 11.55 6.59 -6.64
N ALA A 209 11.28 7.89 -6.81
CA ALA A 209 11.38 8.87 -5.72
C ALA A 209 10.43 8.55 -4.54
N LEU A 210 9.19 8.13 -4.84
CA LEU A 210 8.24 7.69 -3.81
C LEU A 210 8.70 6.40 -3.12
N CYS A 211 9.37 5.49 -3.85
CA CYS A 211 9.98 4.30 -3.25
C CYS A 211 11.15 4.67 -2.32
N VAL A 212 11.96 5.69 -2.65
CA VAL A 212 13.00 6.21 -1.71
C VAL A 212 12.36 6.62 -0.39
N LEU A 213 11.30 7.41 -0.43
CA LEU A 213 10.58 7.84 0.77
C LEU A 213 9.94 6.65 1.52
N ALA A 214 9.33 5.71 0.79
CA ALA A 214 8.80 4.47 1.38
C ALA A 214 9.92 3.66 2.06
N GLY A 215 11.11 3.60 1.45
CA GLY A 215 12.30 2.94 1.98
C GLY A 215 12.86 3.58 3.25
N LEU A 216 12.54 4.84 3.52
CA LEU A 216 12.88 5.53 4.76
C LEU A 216 11.80 5.38 5.85
N THR A 217 10.72 4.63 5.59
CA THR A 217 9.63 4.42 6.56
C THR A 217 9.62 3.03 7.16
N ARG A 218 9.84 1.97 6.37
CA ARG A 218 9.64 0.58 6.81
C ARG A 218 10.47 -0.43 6.01
N PRO A 219 10.83 -1.58 6.62
CA PRO A 219 11.45 -2.70 5.91
C PRO A 219 10.62 -3.23 4.74
N SER A 220 9.29 -3.20 4.86
CA SER A 220 8.34 -3.68 3.85
C SER A 220 8.41 -2.92 2.51
N ALA A 221 9.17 -1.81 2.42
CA ALA A 221 9.49 -1.15 1.17
C ALA A 221 10.18 -2.08 0.16
N ALA A 222 10.86 -3.13 0.63
CA ALA A 222 11.42 -4.19 -0.22
C ALA A 222 10.37 -4.78 -1.18
N ALA A 223 9.09 -4.90 -0.76
CA ALA A 223 8.01 -5.37 -1.63
C ALA A 223 7.73 -4.42 -2.79
N LEU A 224 7.74 -3.11 -2.53
CA LEU A 224 7.51 -2.09 -3.55
C LEU A 224 8.69 -2.01 -4.53
N ILE A 225 9.92 -2.05 -4.01
CA ILE A 225 11.16 -2.11 -4.80
C ILE A 225 11.14 -3.33 -5.72
N ALA A 226 10.82 -4.52 -5.18
CA ALA A 226 10.70 -5.75 -5.95
C ALA A 226 9.64 -5.64 -7.05
N ALA A 227 8.48 -5.04 -6.77
CA ALA A 227 7.42 -4.84 -7.75
C ALA A 227 7.87 -3.97 -8.94
N LEU A 228 8.60 -2.88 -8.68
CA LEU A 228 9.16 -2.04 -9.74
C LEU A 228 10.23 -2.81 -10.55
N ALA A 229 11.14 -3.49 -9.86
CA ALA A 229 12.21 -4.26 -10.50
C ALA A 229 11.66 -5.40 -11.38
N ILE A 230 10.70 -6.19 -10.87
CA ILE A 230 10.04 -7.26 -11.62
C ILE A 230 9.31 -6.69 -12.84
N THR A 231 8.60 -5.57 -12.68
CA THR A 231 7.87 -4.93 -13.78
C THR A 231 8.82 -4.45 -14.87
N ALA A 232 9.93 -3.81 -14.48
CA ALA A 232 10.96 -3.37 -15.40
C ALA A 232 11.63 -4.55 -16.13
N ALA A 233 12.04 -5.59 -15.40
CA ALA A 233 12.66 -6.78 -15.97
C ALA A 233 11.74 -7.48 -16.98
N VAL A 234 10.46 -7.70 -16.62
CA VAL A 234 9.48 -8.32 -17.53
C VAL A 234 9.24 -7.45 -18.76
N THR A 235 9.23 -6.13 -18.62
CA THR A 235 9.08 -5.21 -19.75
C THR A 235 10.26 -5.33 -20.70
N LEU A 236 11.51 -5.32 -20.20
CA LEU A 236 12.72 -5.48 -21.01
C LEU A 236 12.78 -6.84 -21.71
N VAL A 237 12.46 -7.91 -20.99
CA VAL A 237 12.42 -9.27 -21.57
C VAL A 237 11.39 -9.37 -22.69
N ARG A 238 10.21 -8.77 -22.51
CA ARG A 238 9.16 -8.75 -23.56
C ARG A 238 9.60 -7.96 -24.79
N GLU A 239 10.25 -6.81 -24.61
CA GLU A 239 10.78 -6.02 -25.73
C GLU A 239 11.89 -6.76 -26.47
N TYR A 240 12.82 -7.39 -25.73
CA TYR A 240 13.88 -8.21 -26.31
C TYR A 240 13.33 -9.38 -27.14
N ARG A 241 12.38 -10.13 -26.56
CA ARG A 241 11.73 -11.26 -27.27
C ARG A 241 10.91 -10.83 -28.48
N ALA A 242 10.45 -9.57 -28.50
CA ALA A 242 9.75 -8.98 -29.65
C ALA A 242 10.71 -8.42 -30.72
N GLY A 243 12.01 -8.72 -30.65
CA GLY A 243 13.02 -8.25 -31.61
C GLY A 243 13.31 -6.74 -31.53
N ARG A 244 12.92 -6.07 -30.44
CA ARG A 244 13.14 -4.63 -30.22
C ARG A 244 14.34 -4.37 -29.32
N SER A 245 15.47 -5.06 -29.59
CA SER A 245 16.70 -4.92 -28.80
C SER A 245 17.40 -3.58 -29.01
N ASP A 246 17.38 -3.05 -30.26
CA ASP A 246 18.10 -1.83 -30.61
C ASP A 246 17.56 -0.61 -29.86
N GLY A 247 18.46 0.06 -29.11
CA GLY A 247 18.12 1.23 -28.34
C GLY A 247 17.19 0.96 -27.14
N ILE A 248 17.05 -0.26 -26.67
CA ILE A 248 16.16 -0.67 -25.56
C ILE A 248 16.42 0.15 -24.29
N VAL A 249 17.70 0.40 -23.96
CA VAL A 249 18.11 1.20 -22.79
C VAL A 249 17.62 2.65 -22.94
N ARG A 250 17.85 3.26 -24.11
CA ARG A 250 17.43 4.65 -24.36
C ARG A 250 15.91 4.81 -24.30
N ARG A 251 15.16 3.88 -24.90
CA ARG A 251 13.68 3.91 -24.85
C ARG A 251 13.13 3.78 -23.43
N ASN A 252 13.79 2.97 -22.61
CA ASN A 252 13.39 2.65 -21.26
C ASN A 252 14.19 3.43 -20.19
N ALA A 253 14.94 4.47 -20.57
CA ALA A 253 15.82 5.18 -19.66
C ALA A 253 15.10 5.68 -18.38
N ARG A 254 13.91 6.28 -18.51
CA ARG A 254 13.12 6.74 -17.35
C ARG A 254 12.69 5.59 -16.44
N MET A 255 12.35 4.42 -17.02
CA MET A 255 12.00 3.22 -16.26
C MET A 255 13.23 2.70 -15.51
N LEU A 256 14.36 2.57 -16.18
CA LEU A 256 15.61 2.12 -15.58
C LEU A 256 16.07 3.06 -14.46
N THR A 257 16.05 4.38 -14.70
CA THR A 257 16.38 5.38 -13.67
C THR A 257 15.44 5.29 -12.48
N GLY A 258 14.12 5.24 -12.68
CA GLY A 258 13.15 5.12 -11.59
C GLY A 258 13.32 3.83 -10.80
N THR A 259 13.62 2.71 -11.48
CA THR A 259 13.89 1.42 -10.82
C THR A 259 15.21 1.44 -10.04
N ALA A 260 16.26 2.09 -10.57
CA ALA A 260 17.54 2.25 -9.87
C ALA A 260 17.44 3.17 -8.64
N LEU A 261 16.59 4.20 -8.68
CA LEU A 261 16.31 5.07 -7.53
C LEU A 261 15.57 4.33 -6.41
N ALA A 262 14.67 3.41 -6.75
CA ALA A 262 13.73 2.80 -5.81
C ALA A 262 14.38 2.23 -4.53
N PRO A 263 15.51 1.52 -4.55
CA PRO A 263 16.13 0.93 -3.35
C PRO A 263 16.90 1.95 -2.49
N LEU A 264 17.20 3.16 -2.97
CA LEU A 264 18.19 4.05 -2.34
C LEU A 264 17.81 4.45 -0.90
N GLY A 265 16.53 4.71 -0.61
CA GLY A 265 16.11 5.08 0.75
C GLY A 265 16.29 3.93 1.74
N TRP A 266 15.90 2.72 1.35
CA TRP A 266 16.06 1.52 2.16
C TRP A 266 17.55 1.18 2.35
N LEU A 267 18.34 1.19 1.27
CA LEU A 267 19.78 0.93 1.32
C LEU A 267 20.52 1.99 2.15
N ALA A 268 20.15 3.26 2.04
CA ALA A 268 20.75 4.32 2.84
C ALA A 268 20.60 4.06 4.34
N TYR A 269 19.42 3.59 4.77
CA TYR A 269 19.20 3.25 6.17
C TYR A 269 19.97 1.99 6.59
N VAL A 270 19.96 0.94 5.78
CA VAL A 270 20.73 -0.29 6.05
C VAL A 270 22.23 0.02 6.17
N VAL A 271 22.77 0.84 5.26
CA VAL A 271 24.17 1.28 5.32
C VAL A 271 24.43 2.15 6.56
N PHE A 272 23.52 3.04 6.93
CA PHE A 272 23.65 3.84 8.16
C PHE A 272 23.80 2.91 9.39
N VAL A 273 22.94 1.90 9.53
CA VAL A 273 23.02 0.93 10.65
C VAL A 273 24.32 0.13 10.57
N ALA A 274 24.70 -0.33 9.37
CA ALA A 274 25.93 -1.10 9.17
C ALA A 274 27.20 -0.31 9.59
N VAL A 275 27.28 0.97 9.21
CA VAL A 275 28.40 1.84 9.57
C VAL A 275 28.39 2.12 11.06
N ARG A 276 27.23 2.36 11.67
CA ARG A 276 27.10 2.69 13.08
C ARG A 276 27.49 1.53 14.00
N GLU A 277 27.09 0.31 13.65
CA GLU A 277 27.34 -0.91 14.42
C GLU A 277 28.64 -1.63 14.00
N GLY A 278 29.33 -1.16 12.95
CA GLY A 278 30.60 -1.72 12.48
C GLY A 278 30.47 -3.09 11.80
N SER A 279 29.26 -3.50 11.38
CA SER A 279 29.00 -4.78 10.72
C SER A 279 28.08 -4.61 9.50
N PRO A 280 28.40 -5.19 8.35
CA PRO A 280 27.56 -5.10 7.16
C PRO A 280 26.17 -5.76 7.32
N PHE A 281 26.02 -6.66 8.27
CA PHE A 281 24.77 -7.37 8.57
C PHE A 281 24.04 -6.83 9.81
N ALA A 282 24.56 -5.80 10.46
CA ALA A 282 24.02 -5.26 11.71
C ALA A 282 22.53 -4.91 11.66
N TYR A 283 22.05 -4.41 10.50
CA TYR A 283 20.62 -4.16 10.34
C TYR A 283 19.76 -5.43 10.54
N PHE A 284 20.20 -6.54 9.99
CA PHE A 284 19.49 -7.83 10.13
C PHE A 284 19.62 -8.39 11.54
N ASP A 285 20.77 -8.20 12.19
CA ASP A 285 20.99 -8.59 13.59
C ASP A 285 20.07 -7.79 14.53
N VAL A 286 19.93 -6.47 14.29
CA VAL A 286 18.99 -5.61 15.01
C VAL A 286 17.54 -6.07 14.81
N GLN A 287 17.15 -6.41 13.59
CA GLN A 287 15.81 -6.93 13.32
C GLN A 287 15.59 -8.29 14.01
N ALA A 288 16.60 -9.14 14.07
CA ALA A 288 16.53 -10.43 14.76
C ALA A 288 16.35 -10.27 16.27
N GLN A 289 16.95 -9.24 16.91
CA GLN A 289 16.71 -8.89 18.33
C GLN A 289 15.22 -8.63 18.62
N TRP A 290 14.49 -8.09 17.64
CA TRP A 290 13.05 -7.86 17.70
C TRP A 290 12.22 -9.09 17.30
N GLY A 291 12.86 -10.24 17.07
CA GLY A 291 12.22 -11.44 16.55
C GLY A 291 11.84 -11.37 15.06
N ASN A 292 12.28 -10.35 14.35
CA ASN A 292 11.94 -10.13 12.93
C ASN A 292 13.03 -10.73 12.02
N SER A 293 13.19 -12.04 12.02
CA SER A 293 14.06 -12.74 11.07
C SER A 293 13.24 -13.37 9.94
N ILE A 294 13.90 -13.68 8.82
CA ILE A 294 13.29 -14.41 7.71
C ILE A 294 13.60 -15.89 7.92
N ASP A 295 12.58 -16.68 8.24
CA ASP A 295 12.70 -18.11 8.53
C ASP A 295 12.00 -19.03 7.50
N GLY A 296 11.52 -18.45 6.40
CA GLY A 296 10.80 -19.19 5.37
C GLY A 296 9.39 -19.65 5.77
N GLY A 297 8.85 -19.11 6.88
CA GLY A 297 7.52 -19.45 7.39
C GLY A 297 7.51 -20.58 8.42
N VAL A 298 8.69 -21.00 8.90
CA VAL A 298 8.81 -22.05 9.93
C VAL A 298 8.12 -21.62 11.22
N ALA A 299 8.31 -20.39 11.69
CA ALA A 299 7.62 -19.87 12.87
C ALA A 299 6.11 -19.88 12.71
N LEU A 300 5.58 -19.52 11.53
CA LEU A 300 4.15 -19.61 11.25
C LEU A 300 3.64 -21.03 11.29
N ALA A 301 4.34 -21.97 10.67
CA ALA A 301 3.96 -23.39 10.68
C ALA A 301 3.97 -23.95 12.11
N SER A 302 5.03 -23.69 12.89
CA SER A 302 5.15 -24.11 14.28
C SER A 302 4.06 -23.51 15.16
N PHE A 303 3.72 -22.22 14.94
CA PHE A 303 2.62 -21.57 15.65
C PHE A 303 1.27 -22.26 15.36
N ILE A 304 0.98 -22.57 14.09
CA ILE A 304 -0.26 -23.26 13.70
C ILE A 304 -0.33 -24.65 14.35
N LEU A 305 0.76 -25.40 14.32
CA LEU A 305 0.84 -26.75 14.90
C LEU A 305 0.72 -26.75 16.43
N GLY A 306 1.10 -25.66 17.10
CA GLY A 306 0.97 -25.47 18.55
C GLY A 306 -0.42 -25.01 19.00
N LEU A 307 -1.30 -24.63 18.07
CA LEU A 307 -2.66 -24.19 18.41
C LEU A 307 -3.58 -25.37 18.73
N PRO A 308 -4.59 -25.20 19.61
CA PRO A 308 -5.73 -26.12 19.69
C PRO A 308 -6.39 -26.25 18.32
N LEU A 309 -6.94 -27.45 18.03
CA LEU A 309 -7.52 -27.79 16.72
C LEU A 309 -8.46 -26.72 16.13
N PRO A 310 -9.40 -26.11 16.88
CA PRO A 310 -10.26 -25.06 16.35
C PRO A 310 -9.47 -23.82 15.89
N GLY A 311 -8.41 -23.43 16.64
CA GLY A 311 -7.52 -22.32 16.30
C GLY A 311 -6.69 -22.61 15.04
N ALA A 312 -6.12 -23.82 14.94
CA ALA A 312 -5.37 -24.26 13.77
C ALA A 312 -6.25 -24.29 12.50
N LEU A 313 -7.47 -24.82 12.61
CA LEU A 313 -8.44 -24.83 11.51
C LEU A 313 -8.87 -23.41 11.12
N GLY A 314 -9.14 -22.53 12.08
CA GLY A 314 -9.51 -21.13 11.83
C GLY A 314 -8.40 -20.36 11.11
N LEU A 315 -7.16 -20.52 11.56
CA LEU A 315 -6.01 -19.88 10.91
C LEU A 315 -5.71 -20.48 9.54
N GLY A 316 -5.81 -21.81 9.39
CA GLY A 316 -5.71 -22.49 8.11
C GLY A 316 -6.75 -21.99 7.10
N ALA A 317 -7.99 -21.81 7.54
CA ALA A 317 -9.06 -21.24 6.72
C ALA A 317 -8.76 -19.77 6.33
N ALA A 318 -8.22 -18.98 7.24
CA ALA A 318 -7.83 -17.60 6.95
C ALA A 318 -6.71 -17.52 5.90
N LEU A 319 -5.68 -18.39 6.00
CA LEU A 319 -4.61 -18.49 5.01
C LEU A 319 -5.12 -18.99 3.65
N ALA A 320 -6.01 -19.98 3.64
CA ALA A 320 -6.67 -20.45 2.42
C ALA A 320 -7.51 -19.32 1.77
N GLY A 321 -8.23 -18.54 2.59
CA GLY A 321 -8.97 -17.36 2.16
C GLY A 321 -8.06 -16.30 1.55
N LEU A 322 -6.89 -16.04 2.14
CA LEU A 322 -5.89 -15.13 1.60
C LEU A 322 -5.37 -15.62 0.23
N GLY A 323 -5.03 -16.91 0.13
CA GLY A 323 -4.62 -17.53 -1.13
C GLY A 323 -5.72 -17.43 -2.20
N TRP A 324 -6.99 -17.61 -1.81
CA TRP A 324 -8.13 -17.42 -2.69
C TRP A 324 -8.25 -15.97 -3.19
N VAL A 325 -8.11 -14.96 -2.30
CA VAL A 325 -8.11 -13.55 -2.68
C VAL A 325 -6.99 -13.25 -3.66
N VAL A 326 -5.76 -13.74 -3.42
CA VAL A 326 -4.64 -13.61 -4.37
C VAL A 326 -5.01 -14.24 -5.72
N SER A 327 -5.62 -15.42 -5.72
CA SER A 327 -6.08 -16.07 -6.96
C SER A 327 -7.11 -15.25 -7.72
N LEU A 328 -8.02 -14.56 -7.01
CA LEU A 328 -8.99 -13.64 -7.62
C LEU A 328 -8.28 -12.43 -8.26
N CYS A 329 -7.23 -11.88 -7.62
CA CYS A 329 -6.43 -10.80 -8.20
C CYS A 329 -5.77 -11.25 -9.52
N VAL A 330 -5.22 -12.47 -9.57
CA VAL A 330 -4.66 -13.07 -10.79
C VAL A 330 -5.73 -13.27 -11.85
N ARG A 331 -6.89 -13.86 -11.49
CA ARG A 331 -8.02 -14.07 -12.41
C ARG A 331 -8.59 -12.76 -12.96
N GLN A 332 -8.59 -11.70 -12.17
CA GLN A 332 -8.97 -10.35 -12.62
C GLN A 332 -7.91 -9.70 -13.51
N ARG A 333 -6.79 -10.39 -13.79
CA ARG A 333 -5.68 -9.88 -14.61
C ARG A 333 -5.19 -8.51 -14.14
N GLN A 334 -5.05 -8.34 -12.83
CA GLN A 334 -4.48 -7.11 -12.30
C GLN A 334 -3.10 -6.85 -12.92
N PRO A 335 -2.73 -5.57 -13.18
CA PRO A 335 -1.43 -5.24 -13.76
C PRO A 335 -0.27 -5.78 -12.92
N LEU A 336 0.79 -6.20 -13.61
CA LEU A 336 1.96 -6.84 -12.98
C LEU A 336 2.52 -6.07 -11.78
N PRO A 337 2.73 -4.72 -11.82
CA PRO A 337 3.27 -4.01 -10.66
C PRO A 337 2.38 -4.11 -9.42
N VAL A 338 1.07 -4.10 -9.61
CA VAL A 338 0.07 -4.21 -8.52
C VAL A 338 0.08 -5.61 -7.93
N LEU A 339 0.06 -6.64 -8.78
CA LEU A 339 0.06 -8.03 -8.36
C LEU A 339 1.39 -8.42 -7.70
N ALA A 340 2.53 -8.02 -8.29
CA ALA A 340 3.86 -8.28 -7.73
C ALA A 340 4.02 -7.63 -6.35
N TYR A 341 3.56 -6.39 -6.18
CA TYR A 341 3.55 -5.71 -4.90
C TYR A 341 2.73 -6.47 -3.85
N CYS A 342 1.48 -6.84 -4.17
CA CYS A 342 0.63 -7.58 -3.24
C CYS A 342 1.23 -8.91 -2.82
N ILE A 343 1.73 -9.69 -3.79
CA ILE A 343 2.35 -10.99 -3.51
C ILE A 343 3.59 -10.79 -2.63
N ALA A 344 4.44 -9.82 -2.95
CA ALA A 344 5.65 -9.55 -2.16
C ALA A 344 5.32 -9.14 -0.71
N VAL A 345 4.31 -8.27 -0.48
CA VAL A 345 3.86 -7.91 0.87
C VAL A 345 3.35 -9.13 1.63
N VAL A 346 2.50 -9.96 1.00
CA VAL A 346 1.99 -11.18 1.61
C VAL A 346 3.12 -12.15 1.95
N VAL A 347 4.04 -12.37 1.01
CA VAL A 347 5.19 -13.27 1.23
C VAL A 347 6.02 -12.77 2.40
N ILE A 348 6.43 -11.50 2.42
CA ILE A 348 7.23 -10.92 3.52
C ILE A 348 6.50 -11.07 4.86
N ALA A 349 5.18 -10.84 4.91
CA ALA A 349 4.40 -10.98 6.13
C ALA A 349 4.29 -12.44 6.63
N LEU A 350 4.35 -13.43 5.73
CA LEU A 350 4.18 -14.84 6.08
C LEU A 350 5.50 -15.57 6.37
N ILE A 351 6.61 -15.15 5.72
CA ILE A 351 7.92 -15.82 5.88
C ILE A 351 8.75 -15.27 7.04
N GLY A 352 8.31 -14.19 7.68
CA GLY A 352 9.00 -13.62 8.83
C GLY A 352 8.65 -14.33 10.13
N SER A 353 9.60 -14.41 11.06
CA SER A 353 9.42 -15.03 12.38
C SER A 353 8.71 -14.13 13.40
N GLY A 354 8.49 -12.84 13.09
CA GLY A 354 7.94 -11.83 13.98
C GLY A 354 6.60 -12.19 14.65
N TYR A 355 6.21 -11.38 15.63
CA TYR A 355 4.99 -11.57 16.41
C TYR A 355 3.77 -11.84 15.51
N PHE A 356 3.11 -12.97 15.76
CA PHE A 356 2.02 -13.43 14.88
C PHE A 356 0.86 -12.42 14.79
N GLY A 357 0.51 -11.77 15.92
CA GLY A 357 -0.57 -10.79 16.00
C GLY A 357 -0.40 -9.57 15.08
N SER A 358 0.83 -9.19 14.75
CA SER A 358 1.09 -8.04 13.87
C SER A 358 1.02 -8.35 12.37
N ARG A 359 0.89 -9.62 11.96
CA ARG A 359 0.85 -10.00 10.52
C ARG A 359 -0.30 -9.35 9.75
N PRO A 360 -1.55 -9.25 10.26
CA PRO A 360 -2.61 -8.52 9.59
C PRO A 360 -2.26 -7.03 9.40
N ARG A 361 -1.61 -6.41 10.39
CA ARG A 361 -1.12 -5.03 10.29
C ARG A 361 -0.08 -4.87 9.18
N LEU A 362 0.87 -5.80 9.09
CA LEU A 362 1.91 -5.81 8.04
C LEU A 362 1.34 -5.97 6.63
N MET A 363 0.19 -6.64 6.48
CA MET A 363 -0.50 -6.81 5.19
C MET A 363 -1.43 -5.63 4.83
N MET A 364 -1.75 -4.73 5.74
CA MET A 364 -2.65 -3.59 5.50
C MET A 364 -2.22 -2.69 4.32
N PRO A 365 -0.93 -2.47 4.03
CA PRO A 365 -0.49 -1.73 2.85
C PRO A 365 -0.78 -2.44 1.52
N ALA A 366 -1.05 -3.73 1.52
CA ALA A 366 -1.44 -4.49 0.32
C ALA A 366 -2.91 -4.24 -0.08
N PHE A 367 -3.34 -2.99 -0.04
CA PHE A 367 -4.72 -2.56 -0.35
C PHE A 367 -5.28 -3.09 -1.68
N PRO A 368 -4.48 -3.38 -2.73
CA PRO A 368 -5.04 -3.95 -3.96
C PRO A 368 -5.65 -5.35 -3.78
N LEU A 369 -5.33 -6.07 -2.71
CA LEU A 369 -6.02 -7.32 -2.35
C LEU A 369 -7.51 -7.09 -2.06
N LEU A 370 -7.94 -5.87 -1.76
CA LEU A 370 -9.33 -5.50 -1.56
C LEU A 370 -10.09 -5.20 -2.86
N LEU A 371 -9.38 -5.11 -4.01
CA LEU A 371 -10.01 -4.85 -5.33
C LEU A 371 -11.08 -5.88 -5.70
N PRO A 372 -10.86 -7.21 -5.55
CA PRO A 372 -11.91 -8.19 -5.82
C PRO A 372 -13.18 -7.94 -5.00
N ALA A 373 -13.04 -7.60 -3.73
CA ALA A 373 -14.16 -7.28 -2.85
C ALA A 373 -14.86 -5.97 -3.27
N ALA A 374 -14.10 -4.93 -3.62
CA ALA A 374 -14.65 -3.67 -4.11
C ALA A 374 -15.48 -3.86 -5.39
N VAL A 375 -14.96 -4.65 -6.34
CA VAL A 375 -15.68 -4.98 -7.58
C VAL A 375 -16.93 -5.85 -7.29
N ALA A 376 -16.84 -6.81 -6.38
CA ALA A 376 -17.97 -7.66 -6.00
C ALA A 376 -19.10 -6.85 -5.34
N LEU A 377 -18.78 -5.94 -4.43
CA LEU A 377 -19.76 -5.07 -3.77
C LEU A 377 -20.54 -4.21 -4.78
N LEU A 378 -19.86 -3.70 -5.81
CA LEU A 378 -20.54 -2.91 -6.85
C LEU A 378 -21.46 -3.73 -7.76
N ARG A 379 -21.29 -5.05 -7.83
CA ARG A 379 -22.21 -5.95 -8.55
C ARG A 379 -23.56 -6.08 -7.84
N LEU A 380 -23.66 -5.74 -6.58
CA LEU A 380 -24.91 -5.74 -5.83
C LEU A 380 -25.95 -4.71 -6.35
N ARG A 381 -25.55 -3.84 -7.29
CA ARG A 381 -26.36 -2.83 -8.00
C ARG A 381 -27.12 -1.82 -7.11
N ALA A 382 -27.21 -2.03 -5.82
CA ALA A 382 -27.86 -1.13 -4.89
C ALA A 382 -26.80 -0.42 -4.02
N THR A 383 -26.66 0.89 -4.18
CA THR A 383 -25.73 1.70 -3.38
C THR A 383 -26.01 1.54 -1.88
N ALA A 384 -27.27 1.44 -1.48
CA ALA A 384 -27.65 1.21 -0.08
C ALA A 384 -27.03 -0.06 0.50
N ARG A 385 -27.02 -1.18 -0.24
CA ARG A 385 -26.39 -2.43 0.21
C ARG A 385 -24.87 -2.28 0.41
N THR A 386 -24.20 -1.61 -0.51
CA THR A 386 -22.75 -1.33 -0.38
C THR A 386 -22.47 -0.49 0.85
N VAL A 387 -23.26 0.55 1.08
CA VAL A 387 -23.15 1.41 2.28
C VAL A 387 -23.42 0.61 3.55
N THR A 388 -24.46 -0.21 3.58
CA THR A 388 -24.77 -1.07 4.75
C THR A 388 -23.62 -2.02 5.07
N VAL A 389 -23.04 -2.70 4.07
CA VAL A 389 -21.90 -3.62 4.28
C VAL A 389 -20.71 -2.86 4.84
N VAL A 390 -20.35 -1.70 4.25
CA VAL A 390 -19.23 -0.89 4.72
C VAL A 390 -19.50 -0.38 6.14
N ALA A 391 -20.72 0.04 6.46
CA ALA A 391 -21.08 0.50 7.81
C ALA A 391 -20.98 -0.61 8.86
N VAL A 392 -21.47 -1.82 8.55
CA VAL A 392 -21.32 -2.99 9.44
C VAL A 392 -19.83 -3.32 9.67
N LEU A 393 -19.04 -3.33 8.61
CA LEU A 393 -17.59 -3.55 8.71
C LEU A 393 -16.90 -2.45 9.50
N ALA A 394 -17.34 -1.18 9.37
CA ALA A 394 -16.81 -0.05 10.13
C ALA A 394 -17.05 -0.22 11.62
N VAL A 395 -18.26 -0.62 12.02
CA VAL A 395 -18.58 -0.88 13.43
C VAL A 395 -17.78 -2.07 13.97
N ALA A 396 -17.69 -3.16 13.21
CA ALA A 396 -16.90 -4.33 13.61
C ALA A 396 -15.41 -4.01 13.76
N SER A 397 -14.82 -3.28 12.79
CA SER A 397 -13.44 -2.83 12.84
C SER A 397 -13.20 -1.85 14.01
N ALA A 398 -14.15 -0.94 14.28
CA ALA A 398 -14.07 -0.01 15.39
C ALA A 398 -14.11 -0.72 16.75
N ALA A 399 -15.03 -1.68 16.92
CA ALA A 399 -15.15 -2.48 18.14
C ALA A 399 -13.88 -3.31 18.39
N TYR A 400 -13.37 -3.98 17.34
CA TYR A 400 -12.12 -4.73 17.41
C TYR A 400 -10.93 -3.83 17.77
N GLY A 401 -10.85 -2.64 17.14
CA GLY A 401 -9.80 -1.67 17.43
C GLY A 401 -9.83 -1.14 18.86
N ALA A 402 -11.02 -0.80 19.39
CA ALA A 402 -11.18 -0.37 20.76
C ALA A 402 -10.80 -1.49 21.74
N TRP A 403 -11.25 -2.74 21.48
CA TRP A 403 -10.87 -3.90 22.29
C TRP A 403 -9.37 -4.12 22.32
N THR A 404 -8.69 -4.07 21.16
CA THR A 404 -7.24 -4.24 21.07
C THR A 404 -6.49 -3.12 21.78
N LEU A 405 -6.88 -1.86 21.57
CA LEU A 405 -6.20 -0.71 22.16
C LEU A 405 -6.39 -0.60 23.67
N LEU A 406 -7.49 -1.10 24.21
CA LEU A 406 -7.72 -1.15 25.65
C LEU A 406 -6.97 -2.31 26.30
N GLY A 407 -6.58 -3.32 25.55
CA GLY A 407 -5.78 -4.45 25.99
C GLY A 407 -4.31 -4.09 26.23
N SER A 408 -3.51 -5.07 26.69
CA SER A 408 -2.08 -4.91 27.00
C SER A 408 -1.16 -5.31 25.86
N GLY A 409 -1.60 -6.18 24.95
CA GLY A 409 -0.78 -6.69 23.85
C GLY A 409 -0.58 -5.69 22.72
N PRO A 410 0.57 -5.74 22.00
CA PRO A 410 0.80 -4.90 20.82
C PRO A 410 -0.13 -5.31 19.66
N PRO A 411 -0.48 -4.37 18.77
CA PRO A 411 -1.33 -4.64 17.63
C PRO A 411 -0.64 -5.40 16.50
#